data_c4acd77353842308e113e904589e4e44
#
_entry.id   c4acd77353842308e113e904589e4e44
#
_cell.length_a   1.000
_cell.length_b   1.000
_cell.length_c   1.000
_cell.angle_alpha   90.00
_cell.angle_beta   90.00
_cell.angle_gamma   90.00
#
_symmetry.space_group_name_H-M   'P 1'
#
loop_
_entity.id
_entity.type
_entity.pdbx_description
1 polymer ?
#
loop_
_entity_poly.entity_id
_entity_poly.type
_entity_poly.pdbx_seq_one_letter_code
_entity_poly.pdbx_strand_id
1 'polypeptide(L)'
;NLLLLRQTNKLYFSMGKEIVKKFKEDYSTYKILLNDRKSIFESVIDINKVGNNANTLEKIEVIEHITLKKNIDLIVNIKVNNNKFFQFKLRCKDFCEIPFFRFDSDGDTHRNYLENTTKLDAQKVETPHFHLYNEDGLNIAYRTPQLENIEQRRALEDINLCVYHFFREANIVLPNDVLPIIKIKGGSLDLDFSNDDPNANITFLWLQSKPYMKI
;
A
#
# COMPACT_ATOMS: atom_id res chain seq x y z
N ASN A 1 43.02 45.29 18.53
CA ASN A 1 42.58 44.55 17.36
C ASN A 1 42.07 43.18 17.80
N LEU A 2 40.79 43.12 18.16
CA LEU A 2 40.09 41.87 18.43
C LEU A 2 39.45 41.39 17.13
N LEU A 3 40.01 40.35 16.55
CA LEU A 3 39.38 39.60 15.45
C LEU A 3 38.34 38.68 16.04
N LEU A 4 37.09 39.07 15.93
CA LEU A 4 35.93 38.20 16.19
C LEU A 4 35.86 37.13 15.11
N LEU A 5 36.33 35.94 15.44
CA LEU A 5 36.03 34.72 14.68
C LEU A 5 34.54 34.41 14.81
N ARG A 6 33.75 34.79 13.82
CA ARG A 6 32.40 34.26 13.63
C ARG A 6 32.52 32.79 13.24
N GLN A 7 32.36 31.92 14.21
CA GLN A 7 32.04 30.50 13.95
C GLN A 7 30.64 30.45 13.35
N THR A 8 30.57 30.33 12.04
CA THR A 8 29.34 29.92 11.37
C THR A 8 29.08 28.48 11.76
N ASN A 9 28.21 28.30 12.74
CA ASN A 9 27.58 27.00 13.01
C ASN A 9 26.77 26.62 11.77
N LYS A 10 27.39 25.97 10.82
CA LYS A 10 26.72 25.18 9.81
C LYS A 10 26.09 24.02 10.55
N LEU A 11 24.81 24.17 10.90
CA LEU A 11 23.95 23.06 11.26
C LEU A 11 23.95 22.09 10.07
N TYR A 12 24.85 21.12 10.10
CA TYR A 12 24.67 19.91 9.32
C TYR A 12 23.41 19.26 9.91
N PHE A 13 22.27 19.46 9.27
CA PHE A 13 21.16 18.56 9.41
C PHE A 13 21.68 17.22 8.87
N SER A 14 22.25 16.42 9.75
CA SER A 14 22.25 14.99 9.60
C SER A 14 20.80 14.63 9.36
N MET A 15 20.44 14.24 8.12
CA MET A 15 19.19 13.59 7.85
C MET A 15 19.26 12.27 8.60
N GLY A 16 19.03 12.34 9.91
CA GLY A 16 19.10 11.24 10.84
C GLY A 16 18.02 10.25 10.45
N LYS A 17 18.39 8.98 10.41
CA LYS A 17 17.47 7.86 10.34
C LYS A 17 16.36 8.09 11.36
N GLU A 18 15.11 8.19 10.91
CA GLU A 18 13.98 8.29 11.84
C GLU A 18 13.74 6.92 12.48
N ILE A 19 14.10 6.83 13.74
CA ILE A 19 13.88 5.62 14.55
C ILE A 19 12.57 5.77 15.29
N VAL A 20 11.64 4.85 15.05
CA VAL A 20 10.40 4.78 15.80
C VAL A 20 10.63 3.90 17.02
N LYS A 21 10.86 4.54 18.17
CA LYS A 21 11.23 3.88 19.43
C LYS A 21 10.27 2.74 19.80
N LYS A 22 8.95 2.93 19.63
CA LYS A 22 7.96 1.93 19.99
C LYS A 22 8.15 0.60 19.26
N PHE A 23 8.53 0.63 17.97
CA PHE A 23 8.80 -0.59 17.21
C PHE A 23 10.09 -1.28 17.67
N LYS A 24 11.10 -0.50 18.06
CA LYS A 24 12.34 -1.05 18.62
C LYS A 24 12.14 -1.68 19.99
N GLU A 25 11.44 -0.97 20.89
CA GLU A 25 11.24 -1.38 22.31
C GLU A 25 10.34 -2.61 22.43
N ASP A 26 9.39 -2.79 21.53
CA ASP A 26 8.42 -3.89 21.55
C ASP A 26 8.32 -4.59 20.20
N TYR A 27 9.49 -4.98 19.69
CA TYR A 27 9.61 -5.62 18.37
C TYR A 27 8.91 -6.97 18.29
N SER A 28 8.80 -7.69 19.41
CA SER A 28 8.06 -8.94 19.48
C SER A 28 6.58 -8.78 19.19
N THR A 29 5.92 -7.79 19.84
CA THR A 29 4.52 -7.45 19.57
C THR A 29 4.34 -6.92 18.15
N TYR A 30 5.29 -6.12 17.66
CA TYR A 30 5.27 -5.65 16.27
C TYR A 30 5.30 -6.82 15.28
N LYS A 31 6.15 -7.83 15.49
CA LYS A 31 6.20 -9.02 14.62
C LYS A 31 4.89 -9.80 14.62
N ILE A 32 4.22 -9.92 15.77
CA ILE A 32 2.89 -10.52 15.86
C ILE A 32 1.89 -9.70 15.05
N LEU A 33 1.87 -8.36 15.22
CA LEU A 33 1.01 -7.46 14.45
C LEU A 33 1.22 -7.61 12.94
N LEU A 34 2.46 -7.76 12.50
CA LEU A 34 2.82 -7.85 11.09
C LEU A 34 2.44 -9.22 10.51
N ASN A 35 2.82 -10.31 11.16
CA ASN A 35 2.83 -11.64 10.56
C ASN A 35 1.54 -12.42 10.80
N ASP A 36 0.85 -12.19 11.92
CA ASP A 36 -0.31 -12.99 12.26
C ASP A 36 -1.55 -12.60 11.47
N ARG A 37 -2.49 -13.53 11.41
CA ARG A 37 -3.71 -13.40 10.63
C ARG A 37 -4.57 -12.24 11.12
N LYS A 38 -5.08 -11.47 10.16
CA LYS A 38 -6.07 -10.42 10.35
C LYS A 38 -7.33 -10.76 9.56
N SER A 39 -8.48 -10.31 10.04
CA SER A 39 -9.76 -10.54 9.39
C SER A 39 -10.47 -9.23 9.09
N ILE A 40 -10.97 -9.10 7.87
CA ILE A 40 -11.85 -8.03 7.45
C ILE A 40 -13.21 -8.61 7.17
N PHE A 41 -14.28 -7.91 7.56
CA PHE A 41 -15.66 -8.38 7.38
C PHE A 41 -16.28 -7.81 6.10
N GLU A 42 -15.87 -6.61 5.71
CA GLU A 42 -16.38 -5.93 4.53
C GLU A 42 -15.57 -6.32 3.29
N SER A 43 -16.25 -6.89 2.30
CA SER A 43 -15.64 -7.20 1.01
C SER A 43 -15.58 -5.99 0.06
N VAL A 44 -16.33 -4.93 0.34
CA VAL A 44 -16.37 -3.70 -0.46
C VAL A 44 -15.90 -2.52 0.38
N ILE A 45 -14.84 -1.86 -0.10
CA ILE A 45 -14.26 -0.68 0.53
C ILE A 45 -14.68 0.55 -0.29
N ASP A 46 -15.71 1.26 0.18
CA ASP A 46 -16.24 2.47 -0.46
C ASP A 46 -15.42 3.70 -0.05
N ILE A 47 -14.68 4.29 -0.99
CA ILE A 47 -13.90 5.50 -0.76
C ILE A 47 -14.69 6.72 -1.19
N ASN A 48 -15.25 7.44 -0.22
CA ASN A 48 -16.14 8.57 -0.47
C ASN A 48 -15.83 9.80 0.38
N LYS A 49 -14.81 9.73 1.24
CA LYS A 49 -14.48 10.82 2.15
C LYS A 49 -13.22 11.54 1.68
N VAL A 50 -13.29 12.88 1.67
CA VAL A 50 -12.09 13.70 1.42
C VAL A 50 -11.05 13.44 2.52
N GLY A 51 -9.82 13.14 2.11
CA GLY A 51 -8.70 12.94 3.02
C GLY A 51 -8.18 14.25 3.60
N ASN A 52 -7.23 14.13 4.52
CA ASN A 52 -6.62 15.29 5.18
C ASN A 52 -5.76 16.14 4.23
N ASN A 53 -5.29 15.55 3.14
CA ASN A 53 -4.51 16.27 2.14
C ASN A 53 -5.41 16.70 0.97
N ALA A 54 -5.12 17.88 0.41
CA ALA A 54 -5.81 18.36 -0.78
C ALA A 54 -5.75 17.33 -1.92
N ASN A 55 -6.87 17.14 -2.61
CA ASN A 55 -7.01 16.20 -3.72
C ASN A 55 -6.79 14.72 -3.35
N THR A 56 -7.03 14.34 -2.10
CA THR A 56 -7.02 12.94 -1.67
C THR A 56 -8.39 12.51 -1.18
N LEU A 57 -8.75 11.27 -1.47
CA LEU A 57 -9.85 10.56 -0.84
C LEU A 57 -9.27 9.55 0.14
N GLU A 58 -9.97 9.33 1.25
CA GLU A 58 -9.54 8.42 2.31
C GLU A 58 -10.71 7.55 2.77
N LYS A 59 -10.42 6.29 3.02
CA LYS A 59 -11.28 5.38 3.76
C LYS A 59 -10.48 4.71 4.87
N ILE A 60 -11.09 4.66 6.03
CA ILE A 60 -10.58 3.87 7.15
C ILE A 60 -11.58 2.75 7.40
N GLU A 61 -11.13 1.53 7.29
CA GLU A 61 -11.88 0.32 7.61
C GLU A 61 -11.27 -0.35 8.82
N VAL A 62 -12.10 -0.86 9.72
CA VAL A 62 -11.63 -1.54 10.93
C VAL A 62 -11.54 -3.04 10.65
N ILE A 63 -10.36 -3.61 10.86
CA ILE A 63 -10.09 -5.03 10.76
C ILE A 63 -9.64 -5.59 12.11
N GLU A 64 -9.88 -6.86 12.37
CA GLU A 64 -9.53 -7.52 13.61
C GLU A 64 -8.22 -8.30 13.49
N HIS A 65 -7.33 -8.12 14.46
CA HIS A 65 -6.14 -8.96 14.62
C HIS A 65 -6.49 -10.20 15.44
N ILE A 66 -6.46 -11.37 14.83
CA ILE A 66 -7.00 -12.61 15.42
C ILE A 66 -6.30 -13.00 16.73
N THR A 67 -4.97 -12.92 16.77
CA THR A 67 -4.16 -13.33 17.94
C THR A 67 -4.26 -12.32 19.09
N LEU A 68 -4.10 -11.05 18.80
CA LEU A 68 -4.06 -9.99 19.83
C LEU A 68 -5.44 -9.47 20.21
N LYS A 69 -6.49 -9.85 19.45
CA LYS A 69 -7.87 -9.34 19.65
C LYS A 69 -7.93 -7.80 19.67
N LYS A 70 -7.14 -7.17 18.81
CA LYS A 70 -7.05 -5.73 18.67
C LYS A 70 -7.64 -5.28 17.35
N ASN A 71 -8.22 -4.07 17.37
CA ASN A 71 -8.64 -3.39 16.16
C ASN A 71 -7.43 -2.77 15.45
N ILE A 72 -7.40 -2.95 14.13
CA ILE A 72 -6.41 -2.37 13.23
C ILE A 72 -7.16 -1.50 12.23
N ASP A 73 -6.70 -0.28 12.06
CA ASP A 73 -7.16 0.60 10.98
C ASP A 73 -6.49 0.17 9.67
N LEU A 74 -7.28 -0.29 8.69
CA LEU A 74 -6.89 -0.36 7.29
C LEU A 74 -7.22 1.00 6.67
N ILE A 75 -6.21 1.76 6.31
CA ILE A 75 -6.34 3.10 5.73
C ILE A 75 -6.03 3.01 4.25
N VAL A 76 -6.98 3.40 3.41
CA VAL A 76 -6.82 3.48 1.96
C VAL A 76 -6.87 4.95 1.55
N ASN A 77 -5.81 5.43 0.89
CA ASN A 77 -5.70 6.80 0.38
C ASN A 77 -5.52 6.76 -1.14
N ILE A 78 -6.23 7.66 -1.84
CA ILE A 78 -6.15 7.79 -3.30
C ILE A 78 -6.04 9.27 -3.65
N LYS A 79 -5.22 9.63 -4.65
CA LYS A 79 -5.23 10.98 -5.22
C LYS A 79 -6.27 11.09 -6.32
N VAL A 80 -7.15 12.08 -6.23
CA VAL A 80 -8.23 12.32 -7.22
C VAL A 80 -7.68 12.63 -8.61
N ASN A 81 -6.58 13.37 -8.69
CA ASN A 81 -5.96 13.82 -9.94
C ASN A 81 -4.81 12.92 -10.45
N ASN A 82 -4.59 11.78 -9.79
CA ASN A 82 -3.59 10.78 -10.20
C ASN A 82 -4.08 9.39 -9.82
N ASN A 83 -4.75 8.72 -10.75
CA ASN A 83 -5.32 7.38 -10.56
C ASN A 83 -4.28 6.28 -10.29
N LYS A 84 -2.99 6.56 -10.55
CA LYS A 84 -1.90 5.63 -10.23
C LYS A 84 -1.42 5.77 -8.78
N PHE A 85 -1.78 6.87 -8.10
CA PHE A 85 -1.38 7.10 -6.73
C PHE A 85 -2.43 6.60 -5.75
N PHE A 86 -2.13 5.50 -5.09
CA PHE A 86 -2.87 4.99 -3.94
C PHE A 86 -1.93 4.41 -2.90
N GLN A 87 -2.38 4.39 -1.67
CA GLN A 87 -1.64 3.86 -0.52
C GLN A 87 -2.55 2.98 0.32
N PHE A 88 -2.02 1.87 0.79
CA PHE A 88 -2.64 1.03 1.82
C PHE A 88 -1.78 1.06 3.08
N LYS A 89 -2.41 1.25 4.24
CA LYS A 89 -1.69 1.35 5.51
C LYS A 89 -2.41 0.55 6.58
N LEU A 90 -1.66 -0.13 7.43
CA LEU A 90 -2.17 -0.75 8.65
C LEU A 90 -1.64 -0.01 9.87
N ARG A 91 -2.56 0.38 10.75
CA ARG A 91 -2.25 1.07 12.00
C ARG A 91 -3.00 0.42 13.17
N CYS A 92 -2.29 0.13 14.24
CA CYS A 92 -2.85 -0.29 15.51
C CYS A 92 -2.64 0.82 16.55
N LYS A 93 -3.66 1.64 16.80
CA LYS A 93 -3.56 2.79 17.72
C LYS A 93 -3.17 2.39 19.13
N ASP A 94 -3.65 1.23 19.60
CA ASP A 94 -3.29 0.69 20.91
C ASP A 94 -1.80 0.34 21.04
N PHE A 95 -1.12 0.17 19.90
CA PHE A 95 0.30 -0.10 19.86
C PHE A 95 1.10 1.14 19.52
N CYS A 96 0.77 1.81 18.39
CA CYS A 96 1.45 3.00 17.90
C CYS A 96 0.54 3.79 16.94
N GLU A 97 0.58 5.11 17.01
CA GLU A 97 -0.16 5.99 16.07
C GLU A 97 0.41 5.96 14.65
N ILE A 98 1.67 5.53 14.49
CA ILE A 98 2.31 5.39 13.18
C ILE A 98 1.86 4.06 12.54
N PRO A 99 1.52 4.04 11.24
CA PRO A 99 1.24 2.80 10.52
C PRO A 99 2.41 1.82 10.61
N PHE A 100 2.12 0.59 10.97
CA PHE A 100 3.14 -0.44 11.16
C PHE A 100 3.47 -1.21 9.86
N PHE A 101 2.62 -1.10 8.85
CA PHE A 101 2.80 -1.68 7.53
C PHE A 101 2.18 -0.77 6.48
N ARG A 102 2.83 -0.57 5.33
CA ARG A 102 2.36 0.34 4.29
C ARG A 102 2.78 -0.12 2.91
N PHE A 103 1.93 0.16 1.93
CA PHE A 103 2.23 0.05 0.50
C PHE A 103 2.04 1.41 -0.16
N ASP A 104 2.98 1.80 -1.01
CA ASP A 104 2.94 3.02 -1.82
C ASP A 104 3.00 2.61 -3.30
N SER A 105 1.94 2.92 -4.08
CA SER A 105 1.89 2.59 -5.51
C SER A 105 2.75 3.51 -6.35
N ASP A 106 2.87 4.77 -5.95
CA ASP A 106 3.60 5.83 -6.64
C ASP A 106 4.16 6.84 -5.63
N GLY A 107 5.16 7.62 -6.00
CA GLY A 107 5.79 8.63 -5.17
C GLY A 107 7.31 8.57 -5.19
N ASP A 108 7.91 9.06 -4.12
CA ASP A 108 9.35 9.17 -4.00
C ASP A 108 10.03 7.82 -3.76
N THR A 109 11.26 7.71 -4.27
CA THR A 109 12.15 6.59 -3.97
C THR A 109 12.50 6.59 -2.48
N HIS A 110 12.32 5.44 -1.82
CA HIS A 110 12.76 5.26 -0.45
C HIS A 110 14.23 4.84 -0.39
N ARG A 111 14.96 5.37 0.61
CA ARG A 111 16.33 4.93 0.89
C ARG A 111 16.37 4.11 2.18
N ASN A 112 16.80 2.87 2.06
CA ASN A 112 17.09 2.02 3.22
C ASN A 112 18.48 2.36 3.78
N TYR A 113 18.56 2.66 5.08
CA TYR A 113 19.82 2.91 5.76
C TYR A 113 20.29 1.62 6.46
N LEU A 114 20.78 0.66 5.67
CA LEU A 114 21.31 -0.60 6.19
C LEU A 114 22.82 -0.45 6.43
N GLU A 115 23.29 -0.76 7.63
CA GLU A 115 24.68 -0.52 8.04
C GLU A 115 25.72 -1.30 7.21
N ASN A 116 25.35 -2.46 6.69
CA ASN A 116 26.25 -3.34 5.95
C ASN A 116 26.20 -3.17 4.43
N THR A 117 25.47 -2.17 3.92
CA THR A 117 25.30 -1.96 2.47
C THR A 117 26.12 -0.75 2.03
N THR A 118 27.25 -1.00 1.37
CA THR A 118 28.15 0.04 0.86
C THR A 118 27.67 0.68 -0.45
N LYS A 119 26.81 0.00 -1.21
CA LYS A 119 26.30 0.51 -2.50
C LYS A 119 25.04 1.32 -2.29
N LEU A 120 25.11 2.62 -2.57
CA LEU A 120 23.97 3.55 -2.46
C LEU A 120 22.76 3.09 -3.28
N ASP A 121 22.97 2.51 -4.46
CA ASP A 121 21.90 2.05 -5.33
C ASP A 121 21.16 0.83 -4.77
N ALA A 122 21.85 -0.05 -4.05
CA ALA A 122 21.21 -1.19 -3.37
C ALA A 122 20.35 -0.78 -2.17
N GLN A 123 20.46 0.48 -1.72
CA GLN A 123 19.64 1.04 -0.63
C GLN A 123 18.40 1.77 -1.13
N LYS A 124 18.32 2.09 -2.43
CA LYS A 124 17.18 2.77 -3.03
C LYS A 124 16.14 1.76 -3.47
N VAL A 125 14.90 2.00 -3.08
CA VAL A 125 13.74 1.22 -3.48
C VAL A 125 12.73 2.17 -4.11
N GLU A 126 12.56 2.05 -5.43
CA GLU A 126 11.57 2.84 -6.18
C GLU A 126 10.16 2.32 -5.93
N THR A 127 9.16 3.16 -6.15
CA THR A 127 7.76 2.76 -6.16
C THR A 127 7.43 1.87 -7.37
N PRO A 128 6.42 0.99 -7.30
CA PRO A 128 5.67 0.63 -6.10
C PRO A 128 6.50 -0.20 -5.11
N HIS A 129 6.28 0.01 -3.81
CA HIS A 129 6.99 -0.71 -2.76
C HIS A 129 6.20 -0.81 -1.46
N PHE A 130 6.59 -1.77 -0.62
CA PHE A 130 6.10 -1.93 0.74
C PHE A 130 7.06 -1.31 1.75
N HIS A 131 6.51 -0.97 2.93
CA HIS A 131 7.26 -0.51 4.09
C HIS A 131 6.95 -1.36 5.31
N LEU A 132 8.00 -1.67 6.06
CA LEU A 132 7.95 -2.30 7.37
C LEU A 132 9.04 -1.69 8.27
N TYR A 133 9.11 -2.13 9.52
CA TYR A 133 10.17 -1.71 10.45
C TYR A 133 11.08 -2.88 10.79
N ASN A 134 12.38 -2.62 10.87
CA ASN A 134 13.33 -3.60 11.36
C ASN A 134 13.41 -3.56 12.91
N GLU A 135 14.26 -4.41 13.50
CA GLU A 135 14.46 -4.53 14.95
C GLU A 135 15.02 -3.26 15.60
N ASP A 136 15.65 -2.38 14.83
CA ASP A 136 16.10 -1.07 15.28
C ASP A 136 15.03 0.00 15.22
N GLY A 137 13.83 -0.32 14.76
CA GLY A 137 12.74 0.63 14.55
C GLY A 137 12.93 1.54 13.35
N LEU A 138 13.80 1.14 12.40
CA LEU A 138 14.02 1.85 11.15
C LEU A 138 12.98 1.43 10.11
N ASN A 139 12.42 2.40 9.40
CA ASN A 139 11.54 2.15 8.28
C ASN A 139 12.36 1.59 7.10
N ILE A 140 11.95 0.42 6.60
CA ILE A 140 12.59 -0.29 5.50
C ILE A 140 11.57 -0.46 4.38
N ALA A 141 11.94 -0.06 3.16
CA ALA A 141 11.17 -0.36 1.96
C ALA A 141 11.67 -1.63 1.28
N TYR A 142 10.76 -2.38 0.67
CA TYR A 142 11.09 -3.57 -0.13
C TYR A 142 10.09 -3.79 -1.26
N ARG A 143 10.50 -4.54 -2.26
CA ARG A 143 9.64 -5.05 -3.32
C ARG A 143 9.45 -6.54 -3.18
N THR A 144 8.24 -7.01 -3.43
CA THR A 144 7.95 -8.43 -3.57
C THR A 144 8.41 -8.91 -4.95
N PRO A 145 8.57 -10.23 -5.17
CA PRO A 145 8.88 -10.77 -6.50
C PRO A 145 7.89 -10.30 -7.58
N GLN A 146 6.61 -10.12 -7.23
CA GLN A 146 5.58 -9.62 -8.14
C GLN A 146 5.83 -8.16 -8.54
N LEU A 147 6.33 -7.32 -7.62
CA LEU A 147 6.68 -5.93 -7.92
C LEU A 147 8.01 -5.79 -8.67
N GLU A 148 8.90 -6.75 -8.55
CA GLU A 148 10.15 -6.81 -9.32
C GLU A 148 9.91 -7.24 -10.77
N ASN A 149 8.96 -8.14 -10.99
CA ASN A 149 8.55 -8.56 -12.34
C ASN A 149 7.75 -7.45 -13.02
N ILE A 150 8.21 -7.00 -14.20
CA ILE A 150 7.65 -5.84 -14.91
C ILE A 150 6.19 -6.06 -15.30
N GLU A 151 5.83 -7.25 -15.79
CA GLU A 151 4.47 -7.55 -16.24
C GLU A 151 3.50 -7.63 -15.08
N GLN A 152 3.88 -8.32 -13.99
CA GLN A 152 3.06 -8.42 -12.78
C GLN A 152 2.91 -7.06 -12.09
N ARG A 153 3.98 -6.27 -12.03
CA ARG A 153 3.92 -4.90 -11.50
C ARG A 153 2.95 -4.03 -12.29
N ARG A 154 2.91 -4.16 -13.62
CA ARG A 154 1.96 -3.43 -14.47
C ARG A 154 0.51 -3.83 -14.18
N ALA A 155 0.24 -5.10 -13.94
CA ALA A 155 -1.09 -5.55 -13.52
C ALA A 155 -1.49 -4.95 -12.15
N LEU A 156 -0.53 -4.76 -11.24
CA LEU A 156 -0.77 -4.15 -9.92
C LEU A 156 -0.92 -2.62 -9.96
N GLU A 157 -0.90 -1.97 -11.13
CA GLU A 157 -1.37 -0.59 -11.30
C GLU A 157 -2.89 -0.49 -11.13
N ASP A 158 -3.63 -1.60 -11.33
CA ASP A 158 -5.04 -1.70 -10.96
C ASP A 158 -5.19 -1.83 -9.45
N ILE A 159 -5.97 -0.91 -8.85
CA ILE A 159 -6.12 -0.83 -7.39
C ILE A 159 -6.77 -2.10 -6.80
N ASN A 160 -7.69 -2.75 -7.53
CA ASN A 160 -8.38 -3.94 -7.05
C ASN A 160 -7.47 -5.19 -7.09
N LEU A 161 -6.60 -5.29 -8.08
CA LEU A 161 -5.56 -6.33 -8.08
C LEU A 161 -4.51 -6.04 -7.01
N CYS A 162 -4.15 -4.77 -6.83
CA CYS A 162 -3.15 -4.37 -5.85
C CYS A 162 -3.64 -4.54 -4.40
N VAL A 163 -4.90 -4.25 -4.08
CA VAL A 163 -5.43 -4.46 -2.72
C VAL A 163 -5.42 -5.94 -2.36
N TYR A 164 -5.68 -6.82 -3.31
CA TYR A 164 -5.56 -8.27 -3.09
C TYR A 164 -4.11 -8.67 -2.79
N HIS A 165 -3.14 -8.14 -3.56
CA HIS A 165 -1.72 -8.37 -3.29
C HIS A 165 -1.32 -7.84 -1.91
N PHE A 166 -1.77 -6.62 -1.54
CA PHE A 166 -1.56 -6.07 -0.22
C PHE A 166 -2.15 -6.95 0.89
N PHE A 167 -3.35 -7.48 0.71
CA PHE A 167 -3.98 -8.36 1.70
C PHE A 167 -3.18 -9.64 1.91
N ARG A 168 -2.64 -10.22 0.85
CA ARG A 168 -1.76 -11.40 0.97
C ARG A 168 -0.49 -11.10 1.75
N GLU A 169 0.20 -10.01 1.42
CA GLU A 169 1.43 -9.60 2.11
C GLU A 169 1.17 -9.24 3.58
N ALA A 170 0.02 -8.65 3.88
CA ALA A 170 -0.37 -8.25 5.22
C ALA A 170 -1.05 -9.37 6.02
N ASN A 171 -1.22 -10.58 5.45
CA ASN A 171 -1.99 -11.69 6.02
C ASN A 171 -3.41 -11.29 6.47
N ILE A 172 -4.12 -10.54 5.58
CA ILE A 172 -5.52 -10.16 5.77
C ILE A 172 -6.38 -11.16 5.01
N VAL A 173 -7.38 -11.72 5.68
CA VAL A 173 -8.28 -12.73 5.11
C VAL A 173 -9.71 -12.22 5.13
N LEU A 174 -10.40 -12.43 4.02
CA LEU A 174 -11.84 -12.22 3.88
C LEU A 174 -12.62 -13.50 4.21
N PRO A 175 -13.81 -13.38 4.78
CA PRO A 175 -14.72 -14.51 4.87
C PRO A 175 -15.03 -15.05 3.45
N ASN A 176 -15.03 -16.38 3.31
CA ASN A 176 -15.40 -17.08 2.07
C ASN A 176 -14.47 -16.83 0.86
N ASP A 177 -13.21 -16.46 1.08
CA ASP A 177 -12.20 -16.21 0.03
C ASP A 177 -12.66 -15.25 -1.08
N VAL A 178 -13.56 -14.31 -0.74
CA VAL A 178 -14.02 -13.27 -1.66
C VAL A 178 -12.90 -12.25 -1.86
N LEU A 179 -12.67 -11.84 -3.10
CA LEU A 179 -11.70 -10.77 -3.39
C LEU A 179 -12.22 -9.42 -2.90
N PRO A 180 -11.38 -8.59 -2.25
CA PRO A 180 -11.77 -7.24 -1.87
C PRO A 180 -12.00 -6.38 -3.10
N ILE A 181 -12.99 -5.51 -3.06
CA ILE A 181 -13.30 -4.55 -4.11
C ILE A 181 -13.22 -3.15 -3.54
N ILE A 182 -12.43 -2.28 -4.20
CA ILE A 182 -12.40 -0.86 -3.88
C ILE A 182 -13.31 -0.12 -4.84
N LYS A 183 -14.30 0.60 -4.28
CA LYS A 183 -15.17 1.50 -5.02
C LYS A 183 -14.82 2.93 -4.69
N ILE A 184 -14.61 3.74 -5.74
CA ILE A 184 -14.31 5.16 -5.61
C ILE A 184 -15.58 5.90 -6.01
N LYS A 185 -16.21 6.60 -5.07
CA LYS A 185 -17.33 7.51 -5.39
C LYS A 185 -16.75 8.82 -5.88
N GLY A 186 -17.06 9.17 -7.13
CA GLY A 186 -16.50 10.31 -7.81
C GLY A 186 -16.70 11.62 -7.06
N GLY A 187 -15.60 12.35 -6.82
CA GLY A 187 -15.64 13.79 -6.75
C GLY A 187 -15.64 14.32 -8.18
N SER A 188 -16.58 15.12 -8.58
CA SER A 188 -16.80 15.95 -9.80
C SER A 188 -16.27 15.52 -11.19
N LEU A 189 -15.62 14.38 -11.30
CA LEU A 189 -15.38 13.65 -12.53
C LEU A 189 -16.01 12.28 -12.31
N ASP A 190 -17.27 12.14 -12.71
CA ASP A 190 -17.95 10.85 -12.88
C ASP A 190 -17.22 10.02 -13.96
N LEU A 191 -16.01 9.60 -13.67
CA LEU A 191 -15.44 8.43 -14.28
C LEU A 191 -16.08 7.25 -13.57
N ASP A 192 -17.29 6.93 -14.01
CA ASP A 192 -18.01 5.75 -13.57
C ASP A 192 -17.31 4.52 -14.14
N PHE A 193 -16.25 4.07 -13.45
CA PHE A 193 -15.56 2.82 -13.79
C PHE A 193 -16.44 1.58 -13.56
N SER A 194 -17.66 1.76 -13.02
CA SER A 194 -18.60 0.66 -12.76
C SER A 194 -19.32 0.17 -14.01
N ASN A 195 -19.24 0.91 -15.13
CA ASN A 195 -19.98 0.59 -16.34
C ASN A 195 -19.12 0.08 -17.51
N ASP A 196 -17.82 0.05 -17.39
CA ASP A 196 -16.99 -0.61 -18.39
C ASP A 196 -16.90 -2.11 -18.09
N ASP A 197 -18.01 -2.81 -18.33
CA ASP A 197 -17.93 -4.25 -18.60
C ASP A 197 -17.10 -4.39 -19.90
N PRO A 198 -15.87 -4.90 -19.83
CA PRO A 198 -15.02 -5.05 -21.01
C PRO A 198 -15.66 -5.97 -22.06
N ASN A 199 -16.74 -6.67 -21.71
CA ASN A 199 -17.52 -7.54 -22.58
C ASN A 199 -18.82 -6.90 -23.08
N ALA A 200 -19.20 -5.70 -22.61
CA ALA A 200 -20.48 -5.09 -22.98
C ALA A 200 -20.65 -4.87 -24.49
N ASN A 201 -19.55 -4.78 -25.23
CA ASN A 201 -19.54 -4.59 -26.69
C ASN A 201 -19.06 -5.83 -27.48
N ILE A 202 -18.87 -6.98 -26.81
CA ILE A 202 -18.46 -8.21 -27.47
C ILE A 202 -19.70 -9.00 -27.86
N THR A 203 -20.03 -8.93 -29.15
CA THR A 203 -21.06 -9.81 -29.73
C THR A 203 -20.38 -11.10 -30.19
N PHE A 204 -20.61 -12.19 -29.49
CA PHE A 204 -20.16 -13.51 -29.95
C PHE A 204 -20.98 -13.92 -31.17
N LEU A 205 -20.42 -13.83 -32.38
CA LEU A 205 -20.98 -14.43 -33.55
C LEU A 205 -20.81 -15.95 -33.46
N TRP A 206 -21.87 -16.62 -33.06
CA TRP A 206 -21.95 -18.08 -33.20
C TRP A 206 -21.94 -18.41 -34.69
N LEU A 207 -20.83 -18.93 -35.19
CA LEU A 207 -20.79 -19.59 -36.50
C LEU A 207 -21.73 -20.79 -36.44
N GLN A 208 -22.94 -20.64 -36.97
CA GLN A 208 -23.82 -21.75 -37.23
C GLN A 208 -23.09 -22.71 -38.17
N SER A 209 -22.63 -23.84 -37.66
CA SER A 209 -22.13 -24.93 -38.47
C SER A 209 -23.25 -25.41 -39.40
N LYS A 210 -23.05 -25.18 -40.70
CA LYS A 210 -23.94 -25.73 -41.76
C LYS A 210 -24.03 -27.23 -41.55
N PRO A 211 -25.23 -27.83 -41.55
CA PRO A 211 -25.34 -29.26 -41.54
C PRO A 211 -24.77 -29.85 -42.83
N TYR A 212 -23.85 -30.77 -42.65
CA TYR A 212 -23.34 -31.58 -43.79
C TYR A 212 -24.51 -32.35 -44.37
N MET A 213 -24.86 -32.05 -45.63
CA MET A 213 -25.71 -32.94 -46.43
C MET A 213 -24.92 -34.23 -46.69
N LYS A 214 -25.46 -35.35 -46.21
CA LYS A 214 -25.04 -36.67 -46.65
C LYS A 214 -25.63 -36.89 -48.04
N ILE A 215 -24.75 -37.22 -49.02
CA ILE A 215 -25.07 -37.83 -50.31
C ILE A 215 -25.11 -39.33 -50.05
#